data_7f8dea1c7b702711bcbbc769bdc3d6ab
#
_entry.id   7f8dea1c7b702711bcbbc769bdc3d6ab
#
_cell.length_a   1.000
_cell.length_b   1.000
_cell.length_c   1.000
_cell.angle_alpha   90.00
_cell.angle_beta   90.00
_cell.angle_gamma   90.00
#
_symmetry.space_group_name_H-M   'P 1'
#
loop_
_entity.id
_entity.type
_entity.pdbx_description
1 polymer ?
#
loop_
_entity_poly.entity_id
_entity_poly.type
_entity_poly.pdbx_seq_one_letter_code
_entity_poly.pdbx_strand_id
1 'polypeptide(L)'
;GLIYASTRSADVEQWERWRNVARQFDFETHMLTAKQAKEMTPGSTRDWIGGVYSPTDGKAEPSRAAPILAHGARKNGAVILQDCAARGLDISGGRVSGVITEKGLIRADMVLCAGGAWASMFCRRHGIDLPQAGVRQTTLRTKPTADVVKGGFYNPEVTLTRRLDGSYTMALSGRGTVEITPQGLRYATQFVPMFRKHMKALRVRL
;
A
#
# COMPACT_ATOMS: atom_id res chain seq x y z
N GLY A 1 16.14 -4.25 4.31
CA GLY A 1 15.37 -5.42 4.73
C GLY A 1 14.13 -5.07 5.53
N LEU A 2 13.26 -6.04 5.71
CA LEU A 2 12.00 -5.90 6.45
C LEU A 2 11.95 -6.96 7.56
N ILE A 3 11.60 -6.51 8.78
CA ILE A 3 11.55 -7.35 9.98
C ILE A 3 10.09 -7.47 10.41
N TYR A 4 9.64 -8.67 10.64
CA TYR A 4 8.40 -8.98 11.36
C TYR A 4 8.76 -9.59 12.71
N ALA A 5 8.17 -9.11 13.80
CA ALA A 5 8.36 -9.68 15.12
C ALA A 5 7.03 -9.72 15.89
N SER A 6 6.84 -10.74 16.72
CA SER A 6 5.63 -10.90 17.51
C SER A 6 5.90 -11.48 18.89
N THR A 7 4.95 -11.22 19.78
CA THR A 7 4.84 -11.83 21.11
C THR A 7 3.87 -13.01 21.12
N ARG A 8 3.36 -13.43 19.95
CA ARG A 8 2.37 -14.52 19.80
C ARG A 8 2.92 -15.64 18.94
N SER A 9 2.87 -16.89 19.44
CA SER A 9 3.34 -18.08 18.71
C SER A 9 2.62 -18.26 17.36
N ALA A 10 1.32 -18.03 17.33
CA ALA A 10 0.52 -18.17 16.11
C ALA A 10 1.02 -17.31 14.94
N ASP A 11 1.56 -16.10 15.21
CA ASP A 11 2.13 -15.25 14.18
C ASP A 11 3.45 -15.85 13.67
N VAL A 12 4.32 -16.31 14.57
CA VAL A 12 5.61 -16.90 14.20
C VAL A 12 5.40 -18.16 13.37
N GLU A 13 4.48 -19.04 13.79
CA GLU A 13 4.10 -20.23 13.04
C GLU A 13 3.53 -19.90 11.65
N GLN A 14 2.71 -18.83 11.56
CA GLN A 14 2.20 -18.36 10.28
C GLN A 14 3.32 -17.91 9.36
N TRP A 15 4.32 -17.18 9.87
CA TRP A 15 5.46 -16.71 9.09
C TRP A 15 6.37 -17.87 8.68
N GLU A 16 6.50 -18.91 9.48
CA GLU A 16 7.23 -20.10 9.11
C GLU A 16 6.55 -20.85 7.96
N ARG A 17 5.23 -21.02 8.00
CA ARG A 17 4.46 -21.58 6.88
C ARG A 17 4.61 -20.73 5.61
N TRP A 18 4.53 -19.40 5.74
CA TRP A 18 4.76 -18.49 4.62
C TRP A 18 6.16 -18.60 4.05
N ARG A 19 7.19 -18.69 4.89
CA ARG A 19 8.58 -18.90 4.47
C ARG A 19 8.76 -20.16 3.63
N ASN A 20 8.08 -21.23 3.96
CA ASN A 20 8.14 -22.48 3.20
C ASN A 20 7.58 -22.30 1.77
N VAL A 21 6.58 -21.45 1.60
CA VAL A 21 6.07 -21.05 0.27
C VAL A 21 7.06 -20.10 -0.42
N ALA A 22 7.57 -19.10 0.28
CA ALA A 22 8.49 -18.11 -0.25
C ALA A 22 9.75 -18.70 -0.86
N ARG A 23 10.29 -19.77 -0.24
CA ARG A 23 11.45 -20.52 -0.74
C ARG A 23 11.24 -21.15 -2.12
N GLN A 24 10.01 -21.48 -2.47
CA GLN A 24 9.69 -22.05 -3.79
C GLN A 24 9.83 -21.01 -4.92
N PHE A 25 9.91 -19.73 -4.56
CA PHE A 25 10.07 -18.59 -5.46
C PHE A 25 11.41 -17.88 -5.27
N ASP A 26 12.41 -18.57 -4.70
CA ASP A 26 13.74 -18.03 -4.42
C ASP A 26 13.73 -16.74 -3.59
N PHE A 27 12.69 -16.56 -2.75
CA PHE A 27 12.57 -15.40 -1.89
C PHE A 27 13.32 -15.64 -0.57
N GLU A 28 14.38 -14.86 -0.35
CA GLU A 28 15.25 -15.02 0.81
C GLU A 28 14.57 -14.53 2.09
N THR A 29 14.42 -15.43 3.05
CA THR A 29 13.85 -15.13 4.37
C THR A 29 14.52 -15.95 5.48
N HIS A 30 14.70 -15.33 6.63
CA HIS A 30 15.30 -15.94 7.81
C HIS A 30 14.33 -15.86 9.00
N MET A 31 14.04 -17.00 9.63
CA MET A 31 13.34 -16.98 10.92
C MET A 31 14.30 -16.41 11.98
N LEU A 32 13.77 -15.57 12.85
CA LEU A 32 14.49 -14.92 13.94
C LEU A 32 14.12 -15.57 15.27
N THR A 33 15.12 -15.90 16.07
CA THR A 33 14.95 -16.21 17.50
C THR A 33 14.53 -14.94 18.27
N ALA A 34 14.02 -15.09 19.48
CA ALA A 34 13.67 -13.98 20.38
C ALA A 34 14.85 -12.99 20.54
N LYS A 35 16.06 -13.52 20.73
CA LYS A 35 17.29 -12.72 20.87
C LYS A 35 17.59 -11.92 19.61
N GLN A 36 17.58 -12.56 18.44
CA GLN A 36 17.84 -11.89 17.16
C GLN A 36 16.79 -10.81 16.86
N ALA A 37 15.50 -11.10 17.11
CA ALA A 37 14.44 -10.11 16.94
C ALA A 37 14.66 -8.88 17.84
N LYS A 38 15.09 -9.07 19.08
CA LYS A 38 15.43 -7.99 20.02
C LYS A 38 16.63 -7.16 19.56
N GLU A 39 17.69 -7.82 19.11
CA GLU A 39 18.92 -7.14 18.60
C GLU A 39 18.62 -6.28 17.34
N MET A 40 17.68 -6.72 16.50
CA MET A 40 17.26 -5.98 15.32
C MET A 40 16.27 -4.84 15.62
N THR A 41 15.70 -4.81 16.82
CA THR A 41 14.74 -3.80 17.28
C THR A 41 15.19 -3.13 18.59
N PRO A 42 16.34 -2.46 18.62
CA PRO A 42 16.95 -1.95 19.85
C PRO A 42 16.10 -0.93 20.60
N GLY A 43 15.22 -0.21 19.92
CA GLY A 43 14.29 0.73 20.55
C GLY A 43 12.99 0.09 21.08
N SER A 44 12.82 -1.21 20.94
CA SER A 44 11.62 -1.89 21.45
C SER A 44 11.78 -2.32 22.90
N THR A 45 10.76 -2.08 23.71
CA THR A 45 10.64 -2.61 25.08
C THR A 45 9.93 -3.96 25.13
N ARG A 46 9.45 -4.47 23.97
CA ARG A 46 8.72 -5.75 23.90
C ARG A 46 9.67 -6.94 24.01
N ASP A 47 9.18 -7.98 24.65
CA ASP A 47 9.84 -9.30 24.68
C ASP A 47 9.28 -10.15 23.55
N TRP A 48 9.99 -10.10 22.40
CA TRP A 48 9.63 -10.90 21.24
C TRP A 48 9.87 -12.38 21.53
N ILE A 49 9.01 -13.26 21.00
CA ILE A 49 9.24 -14.71 21.04
C ILE A 49 9.89 -15.20 19.74
N GLY A 50 9.86 -14.40 18.69
CA GLY A 50 10.47 -14.69 17.40
C GLY A 50 10.02 -13.72 16.33
N GLY A 51 10.46 -13.98 15.10
CA GLY A 51 10.15 -13.16 13.96
C GLY A 51 10.59 -13.77 12.65
N VAL A 52 10.44 -13.00 11.57
CA VAL A 52 11.02 -13.30 10.26
C VAL A 52 11.68 -12.04 9.70
N TYR A 53 12.81 -12.23 9.05
CA TYR A 53 13.57 -11.17 8.38
C TYR A 53 13.73 -11.49 6.90
N SER A 54 13.46 -10.49 6.08
CA SER A 54 13.65 -10.52 4.63
C SER A 54 14.72 -9.48 4.27
N PRO A 55 15.97 -9.90 4.00
CA PRO A 55 17.08 -8.97 3.77
C PRO A 55 16.95 -8.20 2.45
N THR A 56 16.36 -8.82 1.44
CA THR A 56 16.21 -8.26 0.09
C THR A 56 14.99 -7.36 -0.07
N ASP A 57 14.06 -7.34 0.90
CA ASP A 57 12.94 -6.41 0.89
C ASP A 57 13.42 -4.97 0.97
N GLY A 58 12.83 -4.15 0.13
CA GLY A 58 13.11 -2.72 0.06
C GLY A 58 12.04 -1.86 0.69
N LYS A 59 12.36 -0.59 0.84
CA LYS A 59 11.41 0.46 1.18
C LYS A 59 11.53 1.61 0.19
N ALA A 60 10.42 2.21 -0.15
CA ALA A 60 10.40 3.44 -0.93
C ALA A 60 10.09 4.64 -0.01
N GLU A 61 10.65 5.79 -0.37
CA GLU A 61 10.27 7.08 0.22
C GLU A 61 9.10 7.63 -0.61
N PRO A 62 7.83 7.56 -0.14
CA PRO A 62 6.67 7.87 -0.98
C PRO A 62 6.69 9.28 -1.56
N SER A 63 7.16 10.25 -0.77
CA SER A 63 7.27 11.66 -1.18
C SER A 63 8.32 11.91 -2.27
N ARG A 64 9.20 10.96 -2.54
CA ARG A 64 10.27 11.06 -3.55
C ARG A 64 10.07 10.11 -4.73
N ALA A 65 9.46 8.95 -4.50
CA ALA A 65 9.31 7.91 -5.52
C ALA A 65 8.53 8.40 -6.75
N ALA A 66 7.33 8.94 -6.56
CA ALA A 66 6.52 9.44 -7.67
C ALA A 66 7.17 10.62 -8.41
N PRO A 67 7.74 11.66 -7.74
CA PRO A 67 8.47 12.72 -8.43
C PRO A 67 9.69 12.23 -9.20
N ILE A 68 10.45 11.27 -8.68
CA ILE A 68 11.63 10.71 -9.38
C ILE A 68 11.19 9.94 -10.63
N LEU A 69 10.15 9.11 -10.54
CA LEU A 69 9.60 8.41 -11.69
C LEU A 69 9.07 9.38 -12.74
N ALA A 70 8.35 10.42 -12.32
CA ALA A 70 7.87 11.47 -13.20
C ALA A 70 9.02 12.21 -13.90
N HIS A 71 10.10 12.51 -13.17
CA HIS A 71 11.29 13.13 -13.75
C HIS A 71 11.96 12.23 -14.79
N GLY A 72 12.11 10.93 -14.47
CA GLY A 72 12.64 9.94 -15.41
C GLY A 72 11.76 9.80 -16.66
N ALA A 73 10.44 9.77 -16.50
CA ALA A 73 9.50 9.72 -17.63
C ALA A 73 9.64 10.95 -18.54
N ARG A 74 9.73 12.15 -17.98
CA ARG A 74 9.96 13.39 -18.75
C ARG A 74 11.27 13.36 -19.54
N LYS A 75 12.35 12.83 -18.96
CA LYS A 75 13.62 12.67 -19.68
C LYS A 75 13.50 11.73 -20.90
N ASN A 76 12.55 10.81 -20.87
CA ASN A 76 12.22 9.90 -21.96
C ASN A 76 11.06 10.40 -22.84
N GLY A 77 10.76 11.70 -22.82
CA GLY A 77 9.80 12.32 -23.74
C GLY A 77 8.34 12.32 -23.25
N ALA A 78 8.03 11.80 -22.04
CA ALA A 78 6.67 11.86 -21.52
C ALA A 78 6.27 13.29 -21.14
N VAL A 79 5.04 13.68 -21.48
CA VAL A 79 4.43 14.92 -21.03
C VAL A 79 3.63 14.66 -19.75
N ILE A 80 3.92 15.42 -18.68
CA ILE A 80 3.21 15.32 -17.42
C ILE A 80 2.51 16.64 -17.15
N LEU A 81 1.19 16.58 -17.12
CA LEU A 81 0.32 17.71 -16.82
C LEU A 81 -0.13 17.61 -15.35
N GLN A 82 0.27 18.59 -14.56
CA GLN A 82 -0.22 18.77 -13.19
C GLN A 82 -1.42 19.72 -13.22
N ASP A 83 -2.26 19.66 -12.18
CA ASP A 83 -3.49 20.46 -12.07
C ASP A 83 -4.32 20.38 -13.37
N CYS A 84 -4.56 19.14 -13.80
CA CYS A 84 -5.25 18.82 -15.06
C CYS A 84 -6.05 17.52 -14.87
N ALA A 85 -7.25 17.64 -14.35
CA ALA A 85 -8.09 16.46 -14.12
C ALA A 85 -8.59 15.88 -15.45
N ALA A 86 -8.52 14.55 -15.58
CA ALA A 86 -9.22 13.81 -16.63
C ALA A 86 -10.71 13.73 -16.29
N ARG A 87 -11.56 14.27 -17.14
CA ARG A 87 -13.01 14.37 -16.93
C ARG A 87 -13.78 13.26 -17.62
N GLY A 88 -13.25 12.69 -18.69
CA GLY A 88 -13.88 11.62 -19.44
C GLY A 88 -13.02 11.11 -20.57
N LEU A 89 -13.51 10.08 -21.24
CA LEU A 89 -12.93 9.59 -22.49
C LEU A 89 -13.61 10.27 -23.68
N ASP A 90 -12.82 10.59 -24.68
CA ASP A 90 -13.32 10.88 -26.02
C ASP A 90 -13.47 9.55 -26.76
N ILE A 91 -14.66 9.31 -27.32
CA ILE A 91 -14.98 8.04 -28.00
C ILE A 91 -15.51 8.38 -29.39
N SER A 92 -14.87 7.85 -30.41
CA SER A 92 -15.24 8.01 -31.81
C SER A 92 -15.31 6.65 -32.49
N GLY A 93 -16.38 6.35 -33.22
CA GLY A 93 -16.58 5.08 -33.89
C GLY A 93 -16.54 3.85 -32.93
N GLY A 94 -16.96 4.01 -31.67
CA GLY A 94 -16.95 2.95 -30.68
C GLY A 94 -15.57 2.63 -30.08
N ARG A 95 -14.57 3.46 -30.35
CA ARG A 95 -13.19 3.32 -29.83
C ARG A 95 -12.76 4.57 -29.08
N VAL A 96 -11.87 4.37 -28.12
CA VAL A 96 -11.22 5.50 -27.43
C VAL A 96 -10.38 6.26 -28.45
N SER A 97 -10.54 7.57 -28.49
CA SER A 97 -9.82 8.51 -29.36
C SER A 97 -9.10 9.60 -28.57
N GLY A 98 -9.26 9.61 -27.25
CA GLY A 98 -8.58 10.57 -26.39
C GLY A 98 -9.15 10.66 -24.97
N VAL A 99 -8.65 11.66 -24.25
CA VAL A 99 -9.07 12.01 -22.89
C VAL A 99 -9.52 13.46 -22.87
N ILE A 100 -10.72 13.70 -22.34
CA ILE A 100 -11.25 15.04 -22.08
C ILE A 100 -10.69 15.51 -20.74
N THR A 101 -9.94 16.59 -20.76
CA THR A 101 -9.31 17.16 -19.56
C THR A 101 -9.75 18.60 -19.33
N GLU A 102 -9.41 19.14 -18.15
CA GLU A 102 -9.64 20.58 -17.86
C GLU A 102 -8.82 21.52 -18.75
N LYS A 103 -7.79 21.01 -19.40
CA LYS A 103 -6.94 21.76 -20.35
C LYS A 103 -7.25 21.43 -21.82
N GLY A 104 -8.39 20.80 -22.07
CA GLY A 104 -8.84 20.42 -23.40
C GLY A 104 -8.73 18.93 -23.69
N LEU A 105 -8.96 18.59 -24.95
CA LEU A 105 -8.89 17.22 -25.46
C LEU A 105 -7.44 16.82 -25.75
N ILE A 106 -7.02 15.70 -25.18
CA ILE A 106 -5.75 15.06 -25.51
C ILE A 106 -6.06 13.80 -26.33
N ARG A 107 -5.62 13.77 -27.58
CA ARG A 107 -5.84 12.63 -28.48
C ARG A 107 -4.89 11.49 -28.13
N ALA A 108 -5.43 10.28 -28.10
CA ALA A 108 -4.69 9.06 -27.84
C ALA A 108 -5.51 7.83 -28.25
N ASP A 109 -4.88 6.85 -28.86
CA ASP A 109 -5.53 5.61 -29.29
C ASP A 109 -5.75 4.64 -28.12
N MET A 110 -5.01 4.82 -27.01
CA MET A 110 -5.12 4.03 -25.79
C MET A 110 -5.07 4.94 -24.55
N VAL A 111 -5.86 4.60 -23.55
CA VAL A 111 -5.90 5.32 -22.27
C VAL A 111 -5.77 4.33 -21.12
N LEU A 112 -4.76 4.53 -20.27
CA LEU A 112 -4.58 3.78 -19.04
C LEU A 112 -5.19 4.56 -17.86
N CYS A 113 -6.25 4.02 -17.26
CA CYS A 113 -6.83 4.58 -16.03
C CYS A 113 -6.03 4.11 -14.81
N ALA A 114 -5.13 4.93 -14.31
CA ALA A 114 -4.35 4.71 -13.10
C ALA A 114 -4.82 5.64 -11.95
N GLY A 115 -6.12 5.94 -11.88
CA GLY A 115 -6.74 6.93 -10.99
C GLY A 115 -6.88 6.51 -9.52
N GLY A 116 -6.30 5.37 -9.10
CA GLY A 116 -6.35 4.92 -7.69
C GLY A 116 -7.79 4.84 -7.17
N ALA A 117 -8.08 5.49 -6.06
CA ALA A 117 -9.40 5.48 -5.43
C ALA A 117 -10.53 6.07 -6.30
N TRP A 118 -10.22 6.85 -7.32
CA TRP A 118 -11.18 7.46 -8.25
C TRP A 118 -11.42 6.63 -9.50
N ALA A 119 -10.62 5.58 -9.75
CA ALA A 119 -10.69 4.79 -10.98
C ALA A 119 -12.08 4.18 -11.21
N SER A 120 -12.71 3.61 -10.18
CA SER A 120 -14.06 3.03 -10.30
C SER A 120 -15.12 4.05 -10.71
N MET A 121 -15.06 5.27 -10.19
CA MET A 121 -16.00 6.35 -10.55
C MET A 121 -15.79 6.79 -12.00
N PHE A 122 -14.53 6.89 -12.43
CA PHE A 122 -14.21 7.25 -13.80
C PHE A 122 -14.66 6.15 -14.77
N CYS A 123 -14.29 4.90 -14.52
CA CYS A 123 -14.66 3.74 -15.34
C CYS A 123 -16.18 3.60 -15.49
N ARG A 124 -16.94 3.78 -14.40
CA ARG A 124 -18.40 3.66 -14.41
C ARG A 124 -19.10 4.66 -15.34
N ARG A 125 -18.57 5.87 -15.49
CA ARG A 125 -19.09 6.86 -16.45
C ARG A 125 -19.03 6.38 -17.90
N HIS A 126 -18.18 5.41 -18.15
CA HIS A 126 -17.96 4.81 -19.48
C HIS A 126 -18.46 3.37 -19.58
N GLY A 127 -19.38 2.97 -18.68
CA GLY A 127 -19.99 1.63 -18.71
C GLY A 127 -19.07 0.52 -18.24
N ILE A 128 -17.88 0.82 -17.71
CA ILE A 128 -16.92 -0.17 -17.21
C ILE A 128 -17.13 -0.34 -15.70
N ASP A 129 -17.45 -1.55 -15.29
CA ASP A 129 -17.65 -1.88 -13.88
C ASP A 129 -16.32 -2.31 -13.24
N LEU A 130 -15.80 -1.49 -12.33
CA LEU A 130 -14.56 -1.73 -11.59
C LEU A 130 -14.87 -1.70 -10.09
N PRO A 131 -15.06 -2.84 -9.44
CA PRO A 131 -15.35 -2.89 -8.02
C PRO A 131 -14.19 -2.36 -7.16
N GLN A 132 -14.48 -1.36 -6.33
CA GLN A 132 -13.53 -0.81 -5.36
C GLN A 132 -14.21 -0.55 -4.03
N ALA A 133 -13.54 -0.91 -2.93
CA ALA A 133 -13.91 -0.51 -1.58
C ALA A 133 -12.77 0.32 -0.98
N GLY A 134 -13.13 1.47 -0.42
CA GLY A 134 -12.18 2.33 0.28
C GLY A 134 -11.96 1.88 1.72
N VAL A 135 -10.70 1.73 2.09
CA VAL A 135 -10.30 1.54 3.50
C VAL A 135 -9.36 2.67 3.87
N ARG A 136 -9.75 3.44 4.87
CA ARG A 136 -8.91 4.53 5.39
C ARG A 136 -8.03 4.01 6.52
N GLN A 137 -6.76 4.34 6.44
CA GLN A 137 -5.79 4.11 7.51
C GLN A 137 -5.02 5.39 7.81
N THR A 138 -4.76 5.65 9.09
CA THR A 138 -3.97 6.81 9.49
C THR A 138 -2.52 6.41 9.61
N THR A 139 -1.67 7.18 8.95
CA THR A 139 -0.22 7.13 9.10
C THR A 139 0.25 8.45 9.70
N LEU A 140 1.30 8.41 10.48
CA LEU A 140 1.95 9.60 11.02
C LEU A 140 3.45 9.57 10.73
N ARG A 141 4.05 10.75 10.74
CA ARG A 141 5.49 10.92 10.64
C ARG A 141 6.01 11.45 11.97
N THR A 142 7.10 10.86 12.47
CA THR A 142 7.78 11.33 13.67
C THR A 142 8.75 12.47 13.33
N LYS A 143 9.30 13.11 14.33
CA LYS A 143 10.54 13.87 14.17
C LYS A 143 11.72 12.91 13.93
N PRO A 144 12.85 13.38 13.35
CA PRO A 144 14.07 12.59 13.33
C PRO A 144 14.44 12.12 14.74
N THR A 145 14.84 10.85 14.85
CA THR A 145 15.17 10.22 16.13
C THR A 145 16.24 9.15 15.94
N ALA A 146 16.79 8.64 17.05
CA ALA A 146 17.73 7.53 17.04
C ALA A 146 17.15 6.29 16.35
N ASP A 147 18.02 5.36 15.99
CA ASP A 147 17.62 4.11 15.33
C ASP A 147 16.89 3.19 16.31
N VAL A 148 15.57 3.09 16.14
CA VAL A 148 14.73 2.21 16.94
C VAL A 148 14.56 0.83 16.30
N VAL A 149 14.74 0.73 14.97
CA VAL A 149 14.77 -0.55 14.24
C VAL A 149 15.75 -0.46 13.06
N LYS A 150 16.29 -1.59 12.66
CA LYS A 150 17.14 -1.71 11.46
C LYS A 150 16.25 -1.99 10.24
N GLY A 151 15.98 -0.96 9.41
CA GLY A 151 15.15 -1.11 8.21
C GLY A 151 13.68 -0.85 8.42
N GLY A 152 12.82 -1.62 7.74
CA GLY A 152 11.37 -1.61 7.94
C GLY A 152 10.97 -2.60 9.02
N PHE A 153 9.94 -2.28 9.78
CA PHE A 153 9.46 -3.12 10.88
C PHE A 153 7.94 -3.25 10.86
N TYR A 154 7.49 -4.44 11.11
CA TYR A 154 6.09 -4.78 11.27
C TYR A 154 5.90 -5.65 12.51
N ASN A 155 4.90 -5.32 13.31
CA ASN A 155 4.28 -6.24 14.25
C ASN A 155 2.75 -6.15 14.14
N PRO A 156 1.98 -7.04 14.81
CA PRO A 156 0.52 -7.00 14.73
C PRO A 156 -0.14 -5.71 15.24
N GLU A 157 0.61 -4.83 15.90
CA GLU A 157 0.09 -3.58 16.49
C GLU A 157 0.53 -2.34 15.70
N VAL A 158 1.78 -2.33 15.20
CA VAL A 158 2.37 -1.14 14.56
C VAL A 158 3.32 -1.51 13.43
N THR A 159 3.37 -0.65 12.41
CA THR A 159 4.42 -0.64 11.40
C THR A 159 5.30 0.58 11.58
N LEU A 160 6.60 0.40 11.38
CA LEU A 160 7.59 1.48 11.38
C LEU A 160 8.45 1.38 10.13
N THR A 161 8.61 2.50 9.43
CA THR A 161 9.53 2.59 8.29
C THR A 161 10.41 3.81 8.47
N ARG A 162 11.72 3.59 8.59
CA ARG A 162 12.68 4.68 8.68
C ARG A 162 12.77 5.44 7.36
N ARG A 163 12.71 6.75 7.43
CA ARG A 163 12.83 7.67 6.30
C ARG A 163 14.28 8.10 6.12
N LEU A 164 14.58 8.69 4.97
CA LEU A 164 15.93 9.18 4.64
C LEU A 164 16.40 10.31 5.55
N ASP A 165 15.49 11.08 6.11
CA ASP A 165 15.79 12.19 7.04
C ASP A 165 15.91 11.77 8.51
N GLY A 166 15.91 10.46 8.77
CA GLY A 166 15.99 9.92 10.12
C GLY A 166 14.67 9.92 10.91
N SER A 167 13.57 10.42 10.32
CA SER A 167 12.24 10.28 10.90
C SER A 167 11.65 8.89 10.58
N TYR A 168 10.54 8.55 11.20
CA TYR A 168 9.81 7.31 10.92
C TYR A 168 8.40 7.62 10.39
N THR A 169 7.97 6.85 9.39
CA THR A 169 6.55 6.68 9.11
C THR A 169 6.03 5.57 10.01
N MET A 170 4.96 5.84 10.73
CA MET A 170 4.33 4.90 11.64
C MET A 170 2.85 4.76 11.31
N ALA A 171 2.33 3.54 11.38
CA ALA A 171 0.91 3.24 11.23
C ALA A 171 0.49 2.12 12.20
N LEU A 172 -0.79 2.11 12.57
CA LEU A 172 -1.36 0.99 13.32
C LEU A 172 -1.59 -0.19 12.37
N SER A 173 -0.98 -1.32 12.67
CA SER A 173 -1.13 -2.54 11.87
C SER A 173 -2.54 -3.13 12.01
N GLY A 174 -3.03 -3.72 10.91
CA GLY A 174 -4.28 -4.48 10.92
C GLY A 174 -5.50 -3.70 11.40
N ARG A 175 -5.51 -2.38 11.24
CA ARG A 175 -6.67 -1.53 11.57
C ARG A 175 -6.97 -0.61 10.42
N GLY A 176 -8.21 -0.66 9.94
CA GLY A 176 -8.72 0.22 8.91
C GLY A 176 -10.14 0.68 9.22
N THR A 177 -10.52 1.83 8.67
CA THR A 177 -11.89 2.33 8.73
C THR A 177 -12.51 2.24 7.35
N VAL A 178 -13.63 1.56 7.25
CA VAL A 178 -14.47 1.52 6.06
C VAL A 178 -15.58 2.55 6.25
N GLU A 179 -15.61 3.54 5.37
CA GLU A 179 -16.69 4.53 5.38
C GLU A 179 -17.84 4.02 4.51
N ILE A 180 -19.06 4.17 5.01
CA ILE A 180 -20.25 3.86 4.23
C ILE A 180 -20.43 4.97 3.19
N THR A 181 -20.16 4.62 1.95
CA THR A 181 -20.30 5.51 0.80
C THR A 181 -21.24 4.89 -0.23
N PRO A 182 -21.89 5.67 -1.10
CA PRO A 182 -22.69 5.11 -2.20
C PRO A 182 -21.90 4.12 -3.07
N GLN A 183 -20.61 4.38 -3.28
CA GLN A 183 -19.70 3.48 -3.98
C GLN A 183 -19.47 2.17 -3.22
N GLY A 184 -19.22 2.25 -1.89
CA GLY A 184 -19.05 1.07 -1.05
C GLY A 184 -20.30 0.20 -0.97
N LEU A 185 -21.48 0.83 -0.88
CA LEU A 185 -22.76 0.11 -0.89
C LEU A 185 -23.02 -0.60 -2.21
N ARG A 186 -22.71 0.05 -3.35
CA ARG A 186 -22.87 -0.54 -4.68
C ARG A 186 -22.15 -1.89 -4.82
N TYR A 187 -20.95 -1.98 -4.27
CA TYR A 187 -20.09 -3.17 -4.39
C TYR A 187 -20.02 -4.01 -3.10
N ALA A 188 -20.88 -3.71 -2.11
CA ALA A 188 -20.81 -4.34 -0.80
C ALA A 188 -20.85 -5.87 -0.87
N THR A 189 -21.72 -6.43 -1.70
CA THR A 189 -21.87 -7.88 -1.84
C THR A 189 -20.60 -8.58 -2.32
N GLN A 190 -19.84 -7.93 -3.20
CA GLN A 190 -18.58 -8.47 -3.75
C GLN A 190 -17.47 -8.50 -2.70
N PHE A 191 -17.54 -7.65 -1.68
CA PHE A 191 -16.55 -7.56 -0.60
C PHE A 191 -16.93 -8.31 0.68
N VAL A 192 -18.12 -8.91 0.75
CA VAL A 192 -18.57 -9.67 1.93
C VAL A 192 -17.56 -10.73 2.38
N PRO A 193 -16.95 -11.57 1.50
CA PRO A 193 -15.99 -12.57 1.94
C PRO A 193 -14.76 -11.96 2.60
N MET A 194 -14.25 -10.86 2.04
CA MET A 194 -13.11 -10.13 2.57
C MET A 194 -13.46 -9.45 3.91
N PHE A 195 -14.61 -8.81 4.01
CA PHE A 195 -15.07 -8.21 5.27
C PHE A 195 -15.23 -9.25 6.37
N ARG A 196 -15.84 -10.40 6.11
CA ARG A 196 -15.96 -11.49 7.08
C ARG A 196 -14.61 -11.95 7.61
N LYS A 197 -13.61 -12.11 6.73
CA LYS A 197 -12.25 -12.53 7.09
C LYS A 197 -11.54 -11.49 7.96
N HIS A 198 -11.81 -10.20 7.76
CA HIS A 198 -11.08 -9.09 8.38
C HIS A 198 -11.92 -8.24 9.35
N MET A 199 -13.09 -8.72 9.77
CA MET A 199 -14.00 -7.95 10.65
C MET A 199 -13.35 -7.39 11.90
N LYS A 200 -12.43 -8.13 12.52
CA LYS A 200 -11.71 -7.69 13.73
C LYS A 200 -10.75 -6.52 13.46
N ALA A 201 -10.32 -6.35 12.21
CA ALA A 201 -9.37 -5.33 11.79
C ALA A 201 -10.05 -4.08 11.21
N LEU A 202 -11.34 -4.15 10.91
CA LEU A 202 -12.08 -3.09 10.25
C LEU A 202 -13.09 -2.45 11.21
N ARG A 203 -13.13 -1.12 11.20
CA ARG A 203 -14.19 -0.33 11.82
C ARG A 203 -15.08 0.23 10.71
N VAL A 204 -16.38 0.10 10.87
CA VAL A 204 -17.34 0.72 9.96
C VAL A 204 -17.73 2.08 10.54
N ARG A 205 -17.73 3.11 9.73
CA ARG A 205 -18.12 4.48 10.09
C ARG A 205 -19.18 4.99 9.09
N LEU A 206 -20.21 5.61 9.66
CA LEU A 206 -21.21 6.40 8.92
C LEU A 206 -20.66 7.78 8.58
#